data_15904969d357294ffc0fc2186b4c1f2a
#
_entry.id   15904969d357294ffc0fc2186b4c1f2a
#
_cell.length_a   1.000
_cell.length_b   1.000
_cell.length_c   1.000
_cell.angle_alpha   90.00
_cell.angle_beta   90.00
_cell.angle_gamma   90.00
#
_symmetry.space_group_name_H-M   'P 1'
#
loop_
_entity.id
_entity.type
_entity.pdbx_description
1 polymer ?
#
loop_
_entity_poly.entity_id
_entity_poly.type
_entity_poly.pdbx_seq_one_letter_code
_entity_poly.pdbx_strand_id
1 'polypeptide(L)'
;MELSPLPLILLLISKINPGRTQVTDQTKITVKPQSSVFTGDTVTLSCGGRLTGQTVIWYKDFTAIVTGDQTMTLRDVGVSDGGKYACAVRELTTVSQVLTLTVRQRPKPVARVHPDGRALGGQTVTLTCDLRQMDVSSWTYSWNKDDSPVHASDSPEYRIGSVDESHAGRYSCAGHEIGGSRHSHTSDEVTLSVSGEKAPLSVLSVLKLISFLLAASPYLLVTVILGVKYYRAHV
;
A
#
# COMPACT_ATOMS: atom_id res chain seq x y z
N MET A 1 -78.53 -25.38 -35.24
CA MET A 1 -77.12 -25.42 -35.53
C MET A 1 -76.51 -24.20 -34.92
N GLU A 2 -75.96 -24.35 -33.72
CA GLU A 2 -75.30 -23.25 -33.00
C GLU A 2 -73.83 -23.13 -33.49
N LEU A 3 -73.47 -21.98 -34.04
CA LEU A 3 -72.11 -21.63 -34.44
C LEU A 3 -71.35 -21.23 -33.19
N SER A 4 -70.40 -22.09 -32.81
CA SER A 4 -69.48 -21.88 -31.68
C SER A 4 -68.66 -20.59 -31.86
N PRO A 5 -68.55 -19.75 -30.84
CA PRO A 5 -67.80 -18.47 -30.89
C PRO A 5 -66.23 -18.63 -30.75
N LEU A 6 -65.69 -19.86 -30.87
CA LEU A 6 -64.28 -20.12 -30.62
C LEU A 6 -63.25 -19.54 -31.62
N PRO A 7 -63.55 -19.30 -32.92
CA PRO A 7 -62.49 -18.77 -33.82
C PRO A 7 -62.21 -17.28 -33.65
N LEU A 8 -63.14 -16.50 -33.04
CA LEU A 8 -62.90 -15.04 -32.91
C LEU A 8 -61.95 -14.66 -31.74
N ILE A 9 -61.89 -15.50 -30.73
CA ILE A 9 -61.05 -15.26 -29.54
C ILE A 9 -59.57 -15.58 -29.87
N LEU A 10 -59.30 -16.54 -30.74
CA LEU A 10 -57.93 -16.87 -31.14
C LEU A 10 -57.28 -15.80 -32.02
N LEU A 11 -58.02 -14.95 -32.72
CA LEU A 11 -57.51 -13.89 -33.57
C LEU A 11 -57.14 -12.62 -32.80
N LEU A 12 -57.59 -12.45 -31.57
CA LEU A 12 -57.25 -11.31 -30.71
C LEU A 12 -56.00 -11.55 -29.88
N ILE A 13 -55.55 -12.78 -29.73
CA ILE A 13 -54.32 -13.11 -28.95
C ILE A 13 -53.06 -13.00 -29.79
N SER A 14 -53.14 -12.98 -31.12
CA SER A 14 -51.96 -12.88 -31.99
C SER A 14 -51.35 -11.46 -32.16
N LYS A 15 -51.90 -10.45 -31.48
CA LYS A 15 -51.37 -9.08 -31.48
C LYS A 15 -50.75 -8.65 -30.15
N ILE A 16 -50.52 -9.56 -29.24
CA ILE A 16 -49.67 -9.29 -28.09
C ILE A 16 -48.23 -9.48 -28.60
N ASN A 17 -47.59 -8.42 -29.05
CA ASN A 17 -46.16 -8.44 -29.27
C ASN A 17 -45.41 -8.75 -27.96
N PRO A 18 -44.83 -9.95 -27.80
CA PRO A 18 -43.95 -10.19 -26.67
C PRO A 18 -42.61 -9.54 -26.98
N GLY A 19 -42.25 -8.54 -26.22
CA GLY A 19 -40.86 -8.15 -26.15
C GLY A 19 -40.47 -6.83 -26.78
N ARG A 20 -41.04 -5.73 -26.35
CA ARG A 20 -40.20 -4.60 -26.05
C ARG A 20 -39.68 -4.81 -24.63
N THR A 21 -38.55 -5.50 -24.47
CA THR A 21 -37.68 -5.25 -23.33
C THR A 21 -37.44 -3.77 -23.35
N GLN A 22 -38.14 -3.03 -22.52
CA GLN A 22 -37.72 -1.67 -22.19
C GLN A 22 -36.35 -1.87 -21.52
N VAL A 23 -35.28 -1.67 -22.29
CA VAL A 23 -34.01 -1.33 -21.71
C VAL A 23 -34.29 -0.02 -21.00
N THR A 24 -34.63 -0.13 -19.72
CA THR A 24 -34.68 1.03 -18.83
C THR A 24 -33.25 1.55 -18.83
N ASP A 25 -33.02 2.63 -19.56
CA ASP A 25 -31.78 3.39 -19.61
C ASP A 25 -31.62 4.00 -18.20
N GLN A 26 -31.18 3.13 -17.25
CA GLN A 26 -31.01 3.55 -15.86
C GLN A 26 -29.80 4.45 -15.79
N THR A 27 -30.06 5.67 -15.38
CA THR A 27 -28.99 6.62 -15.04
C THR A 27 -28.09 5.98 -13.99
N LYS A 28 -26.80 5.83 -14.29
CA LYS A 28 -25.82 5.17 -13.40
C LYS A 28 -24.75 6.18 -12.98
N ILE A 29 -24.51 6.29 -11.68
CA ILE A 29 -23.36 7.04 -11.15
C ILE A 29 -22.15 6.12 -11.00
N THR A 30 -20.98 6.62 -11.40
CA THR A 30 -19.69 5.96 -11.23
C THR A 30 -18.68 6.93 -10.64
N VAL A 31 -17.60 6.41 -10.05
CA VAL A 31 -16.55 7.19 -9.40
C VAL A 31 -15.17 6.73 -9.85
N LYS A 32 -14.25 7.67 -10.03
CA LYS A 32 -12.83 7.43 -10.28
C LYS A 32 -11.99 8.29 -9.35
N PRO A 33 -10.89 7.75 -8.82
CA PRO A 33 -10.35 6.41 -9.01
C PRO A 33 -11.18 5.33 -8.29
N GLN A 34 -11.75 5.60 -7.11
CA GLN A 34 -12.54 4.67 -6.29
C GLN A 34 -13.41 5.41 -5.28
N SER A 35 -14.34 4.69 -4.62
CA SER A 35 -15.28 5.28 -3.66
C SER A 35 -14.73 5.48 -2.25
N SER A 36 -13.52 5.01 -1.96
CA SER A 36 -12.83 5.23 -0.69
C SER A 36 -11.47 5.86 -0.97
N VAL A 37 -11.30 7.12 -0.58
CA VAL A 37 -10.14 7.97 -0.89
C VAL A 37 -9.61 8.66 0.35
N PHE A 38 -8.47 9.31 0.23
CA PHE A 38 -7.88 10.11 1.29
C PHE A 38 -8.08 11.62 1.05
N THR A 39 -7.96 12.39 2.12
CA THR A 39 -7.91 13.85 2.01
C THR A 39 -6.80 14.28 1.05
N GLY A 40 -7.08 15.29 0.22
CA GLY A 40 -6.17 15.78 -0.81
C GLY A 40 -6.26 15.05 -2.15
N ASP A 41 -7.00 13.94 -2.26
CA ASP A 41 -7.21 13.25 -3.53
C ASP A 41 -8.14 14.05 -4.47
N THR A 42 -8.09 13.71 -5.75
CA THR A 42 -9.07 14.19 -6.74
C THR A 42 -10.01 13.05 -7.09
N VAL A 43 -11.31 13.32 -7.01
CA VAL A 43 -12.38 12.37 -7.31
C VAL A 43 -13.22 12.90 -8.47
N THR A 44 -13.46 12.06 -9.47
CA THR A 44 -14.37 12.36 -10.57
C THR A 44 -15.59 11.45 -10.49
N LEU A 45 -16.75 12.06 -10.31
CA LEU A 45 -18.06 11.41 -10.40
C LEU A 45 -18.57 11.55 -11.83
N SER A 46 -19.09 10.46 -12.40
CA SER A 46 -19.67 10.45 -13.74
C SER A 46 -21.07 9.90 -13.72
N CYS A 47 -22.00 10.64 -14.30
CA CYS A 47 -23.40 10.27 -14.47
C CYS A 47 -23.57 9.63 -15.85
N GLY A 48 -23.69 8.30 -15.91
CA GLY A 48 -23.79 7.53 -17.15
C GLY A 48 -25.22 7.36 -17.65
N GLY A 49 -25.36 7.19 -18.98
CA GLY A 49 -26.62 7.02 -19.73
C GLY A 49 -26.48 7.67 -21.11
N ARG A 50 -27.53 7.58 -21.95
CA ARG A 50 -27.57 8.32 -23.24
C ARG A 50 -27.90 9.79 -22.99
N LEU A 51 -26.91 10.53 -22.48
CA LEU A 51 -27.11 11.89 -21.93
C LEU A 51 -26.47 13.00 -22.79
N THR A 52 -26.18 12.76 -24.08
CA THR A 52 -25.51 13.72 -24.95
C THR A 52 -26.25 15.06 -24.95
N GLY A 53 -25.62 16.11 -24.40
CA GLY A 53 -26.17 17.47 -24.35
C GLY A 53 -27.23 17.71 -23.28
N GLN A 54 -27.49 16.78 -22.38
CA GLN A 54 -28.46 16.96 -21.29
C GLN A 54 -27.82 17.50 -20.03
N THR A 55 -28.55 18.32 -19.31
CA THR A 55 -28.11 18.89 -18.02
C THR A 55 -28.37 17.92 -16.90
N VAL A 56 -27.31 17.65 -16.11
CA VAL A 56 -27.36 16.75 -14.96
C VAL A 56 -27.53 17.56 -13.67
N ILE A 57 -28.38 17.07 -12.79
CA ILE A 57 -28.52 17.57 -11.41
C ILE A 57 -27.77 16.61 -10.49
N TRP A 58 -26.82 17.10 -9.74
CA TRP A 58 -26.05 16.36 -8.77
C TRP A 58 -26.64 16.55 -7.38
N TYR A 59 -26.69 15.45 -6.64
CA TYR A 59 -27.19 15.42 -5.26
C TYR A 59 -26.09 14.93 -4.33
N LYS A 60 -26.02 15.56 -3.15
CA LYS A 60 -25.23 15.09 -2.01
C LYS A 60 -26.16 15.01 -0.81
N ASP A 61 -26.16 13.85 -0.13
CA ASP A 61 -26.99 13.58 1.05
C ASP A 61 -28.46 13.97 0.84
N PHE A 62 -28.98 13.61 -0.35
CA PHE A 62 -30.35 13.88 -0.84
C PHE A 62 -30.66 15.37 -1.11
N THR A 63 -29.69 16.24 -1.03
CA THR A 63 -29.84 17.68 -1.35
C THR A 63 -29.20 17.96 -2.70
N ALA A 64 -29.88 18.72 -3.58
CA ALA A 64 -29.30 19.16 -4.84
C ALA A 64 -28.18 20.17 -4.57
N ILE A 65 -26.99 19.93 -5.13
CA ILE A 65 -25.79 20.75 -4.88
C ILE A 65 -25.38 21.57 -6.10
N VAL A 66 -25.48 21.01 -7.29
CA VAL A 66 -25.07 21.65 -8.53
C VAL A 66 -25.83 21.07 -9.72
N THR A 67 -26.04 21.92 -10.73
CA THR A 67 -26.57 21.54 -12.05
C THR A 67 -25.52 21.84 -13.09
N GLY A 68 -25.19 20.86 -13.95
CA GLY A 68 -24.11 21.04 -14.92
C GLY A 68 -23.87 19.80 -15.80
N ASP A 69 -22.62 19.51 -16.05
CA ASP A 69 -22.17 18.47 -16.96
C ASP A 69 -22.35 17.04 -16.40
N GLN A 70 -22.15 16.05 -17.26
CA GLN A 70 -22.20 14.63 -16.92
C GLN A 70 -21.08 14.19 -15.97
N THR A 71 -20.07 15.03 -15.76
CA THR A 71 -18.94 14.76 -14.86
C THR A 71 -18.80 15.88 -13.84
N MET A 72 -18.61 15.51 -12.58
CA MET A 72 -18.28 16.43 -11.49
C MET A 72 -16.95 16.03 -10.88
N THR A 73 -15.99 16.94 -10.87
CA THR A 73 -14.65 16.70 -10.31
C THR A 73 -14.50 17.44 -8.99
N LEU A 74 -14.27 16.68 -7.95
CA LEU A 74 -13.91 17.16 -6.61
C LEU A 74 -12.39 17.13 -6.49
N ARG A 75 -11.76 18.28 -6.30
CA ARG A 75 -10.30 18.41 -6.15
C ARG A 75 -9.97 18.67 -4.70
N ASP A 76 -8.83 18.11 -4.25
CA ASP A 76 -8.36 18.31 -2.88
C ASP A 76 -9.44 17.96 -1.84
N VAL A 77 -10.05 16.77 -1.98
CA VAL A 77 -11.21 16.38 -1.17
C VAL A 77 -10.89 16.41 0.31
N GLY A 78 -11.79 17.01 1.09
CA GLY A 78 -11.79 16.97 2.54
C GLY A 78 -12.72 15.90 3.09
N VAL A 79 -12.67 15.64 4.40
CA VAL A 79 -13.59 14.68 5.07
C VAL A 79 -15.05 15.10 4.87
N SER A 80 -15.33 16.42 4.80
CA SER A 80 -16.66 16.97 4.55
C SER A 80 -17.22 16.65 3.16
N ASP A 81 -16.36 16.26 2.19
CA ASP A 81 -16.79 15.84 0.86
C ASP A 81 -17.26 14.40 0.81
N GLY A 82 -17.00 13.61 1.87
CA GLY A 82 -17.62 12.31 2.04
C GLY A 82 -19.14 12.44 2.14
N GLY A 83 -19.87 11.41 1.71
CA GLY A 83 -21.33 11.41 1.74
C GLY A 83 -21.95 10.53 0.66
N LYS A 84 -23.26 10.66 0.53
CA LYS A 84 -24.08 9.90 -0.43
C LYS A 84 -24.34 10.77 -1.65
N TYR A 85 -23.81 10.36 -2.80
CA TYR A 85 -23.97 11.06 -4.06
C TYR A 85 -24.96 10.33 -4.98
N ALA A 86 -25.76 11.11 -5.70
CA ALA A 86 -26.62 10.62 -6.77
C ALA A 86 -26.67 11.67 -7.89
N CYS A 87 -27.08 11.26 -9.07
CA CYS A 87 -27.33 12.15 -10.19
C CYS A 87 -28.68 11.90 -10.84
N ALA A 88 -29.28 12.94 -11.39
CA ALA A 88 -30.47 12.85 -12.20
C ALA A 88 -30.34 13.72 -13.45
N VAL A 89 -30.99 13.30 -14.52
CA VAL A 89 -31.09 14.13 -15.73
C VAL A 89 -32.35 14.98 -15.61
N ARG A 90 -32.23 16.29 -15.89
CA ARG A 90 -33.29 17.25 -15.68
C ARG A 90 -34.60 16.92 -16.38
N GLU A 91 -34.52 16.24 -17.52
CA GLU A 91 -35.68 15.85 -18.34
C GLU A 91 -36.18 14.42 -18.06
N LEU A 92 -35.46 13.63 -17.28
CA LEU A 92 -35.83 12.26 -16.90
C LEU A 92 -36.23 12.25 -15.44
N THR A 93 -37.32 11.56 -15.12
CA THR A 93 -37.79 11.41 -13.72
C THR A 93 -36.98 10.39 -12.92
N THR A 94 -35.95 9.80 -13.51
CA THR A 94 -35.12 8.75 -12.89
C THR A 94 -33.87 9.30 -12.27
N VAL A 95 -33.70 9.06 -10.98
CA VAL A 95 -32.47 9.32 -10.23
C VAL A 95 -31.59 8.07 -10.27
N SER A 96 -30.28 8.23 -10.34
CA SER A 96 -29.32 7.13 -10.27
C SER A 96 -29.42 6.37 -8.93
N GLN A 97 -28.81 5.17 -8.88
CA GLN A 97 -28.48 4.56 -7.57
C GLN A 97 -27.58 5.50 -6.76
N VAL A 98 -27.63 5.34 -5.44
CA VAL A 98 -26.77 6.12 -4.52
C VAL A 98 -25.36 5.51 -4.51
N LEU A 99 -24.36 6.37 -4.64
CA LEU A 99 -22.96 6.08 -4.47
C LEU A 99 -22.47 6.70 -3.15
N THR A 100 -21.86 5.90 -2.28
CA THR A 100 -21.24 6.42 -1.05
C THR A 100 -19.75 6.71 -1.30
N LEU A 101 -19.37 7.98 -1.18
CA LEU A 101 -17.98 8.42 -1.18
C LEU A 101 -17.48 8.48 0.26
N THR A 102 -16.44 7.71 0.57
CA THR A 102 -15.77 7.72 1.88
C THR A 102 -14.46 8.46 1.77
N VAL A 103 -14.31 9.54 2.50
CA VAL A 103 -13.06 10.31 2.59
C VAL A 103 -12.47 10.15 3.99
N ARG A 104 -11.24 9.66 4.07
CA ARG A 104 -10.50 9.48 5.32
C ARG A 104 -9.28 10.39 5.34
N GLN A 105 -8.79 10.71 6.54
CA GLN A 105 -7.50 11.39 6.68
C GLN A 105 -6.41 10.54 6.02
N ARG A 106 -5.54 11.20 5.22
CA ARG A 106 -4.36 10.55 4.64
C ARG A 106 -3.41 10.17 5.76
N PRO A 107 -3.04 8.89 5.90
CA PRO A 107 -2.17 8.47 6.99
C PRO A 107 -0.74 8.99 6.79
N LYS A 108 -0.07 9.35 7.89
CA LYS A 108 1.35 9.64 7.93
C LYS A 108 2.04 8.50 8.68
N PRO A 109 2.92 7.73 8.04
CA PRO A 109 3.63 6.65 8.71
C PRO A 109 4.65 7.18 9.72
N VAL A 110 5.01 6.33 10.66
CA VAL A 110 6.10 6.57 11.60
C VAL A 110 7.26 5.67 11.24
N ALA A 111 8.37 6.26 10.79
CA ALA A 111 9.62 5.53 10.58
C ALA A 111 10.34 5.32 11.91
N ARG A 112 10.95 4.13 12.09
CA ARG A 112 11.80 3.81 13.24
C ARG A 112 13.02 3.05 12.77
N VAL A 113 14.11 3.18 13.55
CA VAL A 113 15.38 2.47 13.31
C VAL A 113 15.67 1.62 14.53
N HIS A 114 16.03 0.36 14.34
CA HIS A 114 16.47 -0.51 15.41
C HIS A 114 17.83 -1.15 15.05
N PRO A 115 18.81 -1.07 15.94
CA PRO A 115 18.86 -0.35 17.23
C PRO A 115 18.84 1.16 17.04
N ASP A 116 18.54 1.91 18.09
CA ASP A 116 18.17 3.33 18.16
C ASP A 116 19.08 4.31 17.38
N GLY A 117 19.04 4.21 16.03
CA GLY A 117 19.73 5.13 15.10
C GLY A 117 21.26 5.08 15.12
N ARG A 118 21.87 4.19 15.92
CA ARG A 118 23.32 4.00 16.00
C ARG A 118 23.68 2.53 15.82
N ALA A 119 24.56 2.23 14.89
CA ALA A 119 25.04 0.89 14.63
C ALA A 119 26.57 0.87 14.48
N LEU A 120 27.18 -0.25 14.80
CA LEU A 120 28.57 -0.55 14.50
C LEU A 120 28.65 -1.26 13.14
N GLY A 121 29.73 -1.03 12.42
CA GLY A 121 30.00 -1.74 11.17
C GLY A 121 29.86 -3.26 11.33
N GLY A 122 29.14 -3.90 10.40
CA GLY A 122 28.86 -5.33 10.43
C GLY A 122 27.60 -5.73 11.18
N GLN A 123 26.96 -4.83 11.92
CA GLN A 123 25.66 -5.12 12.58
C GLN A 123 24.51 -5.17 11.57
N THR A 124 23.39 -5.75 11.98
CA THR A 124 22.13 -5.68 11.26
C THR A 124 21.28 -4.56 11.83
N VAL A 125 20.71 -3.74 10.94
CA VAL A 125 19.76 -2.68 11.26
C VAL A 125 18.41 -3.01 10.62
N THR A 126 17.34 -2.79 11.35
CA THR A 126 15.97 -2.90 10.85
C THR A 126 15.29 -1.54 10.89
N LEU A 127 14.81 -1.09 9.75
CA LEU A 127 13.94 0.07 9.62
C LEU A 127 12.50 -0.40 9.58
N THR A 128 11.60 0.23 10.34
CA THR A 128 10.17 -0.12 10.39
C THR A 128 9.31 1.08 9.99
N CYS A 129 8.40 0.88 9.04
CA CYS A 129 7.44 1.86 8.56
C CYS A 129 6.05 1.55 9.12
N ASP A 130 5.65 2.23 10.20
CA ASP A 130 4.40 1.98 10.91
C ASP A 130 3.27 2.83 10.34
N LEU A 131 2.40 2.23 9.53
CA LEU A 131 1.14 2.80 9.04
C LEU A 131 0.01 2.42 10.01
N ARG A 132 -0.11 3.14 11.11
CA ARG A 132 -1.15 2.89 12.13
C ARG A 132 -2.54 2.89 11.51
N GLN A 133 -3.38 1.94 11.95
CA GLN A 133 -4.79 1.78 11.56
C GLN A 133 -5.04 1.28 10.12
N MET A 134 -4.03 0.81 9.40
CA MET A 134 -4.18 0.21 8.08
C MET A 134 -3.90 -1.29 8.12
N ASP A 135 -4.59 -2.04 7.27
CA ASP A 135 -4.28 -3.46 7.08
C ASP A 135 -2.95 -3.59 6.33
N VAL A 136 -1.95 -4.13 7.02
CA VAL A 136 -0.57 -4.27 6.50
C VAL A 136 -0.53 -5.06 5.20
N SER A 137 -1.40 -6.05 5.03
CA SER A 137 -1.44 -6.93 3.85
C SER A 137 -1.86 -6.23 2.55
N SER A 138 -2.41 -5.03 2.65
CA SER A 138 -2.92 -4.26 1.52
C SER A 138 -1.96 -3.17 1.02
N TRP A 139 -0.75 -3.10 1.58
CA TRP A 139 0.19 -2.02 1.32
C TRP A 139 1.56 -2.53 0.90
N THR A 140 2.19 -1.81 -0.01
CA THR A 140 3.63 -1.86 -0.27
C THR A 140 4.29 -0.64 0.38
N TYR A 141 5.54 -0.80 0.78
CA TYR A 141 6.31 0.23 1.47
C TYR A 141 7.53 0.60 0.65
N SER A 142 7.76 1.90 0.51
CA SER A 142 8.95 2.44 -0.14
C SER A 142 9.80 3.20 0.87
N TRP A 143 11.11 3.04 0.77
CA TRP A 143 12.09 3.72 1.60
C TRP A 143 12.99 4.61 0.76
N ASN A 144 13.20 5.82 1.22
CA ASN A 144 14.18 6.75 0.68
C ASN A 144 15.32 6.94 1.68
N LYS A 145 16.51 7.11 1.18
CA LYS A 145 17.69 7.52 1.91
C LYS A 145 18.21 8.81 1.27
N ASP A 146 18.34 9.88 2.07
CA ASP A 146 18.80 11.20 1.60
C ASP A 146 18.08 11.61 0.29
N ASP A 147 16.71 11.53 0.32
CA ASP A 147 15.79 11.81 -0.78
C ASP A 147 15.89 10.87 -2.01
N SER A 148 16.71 9.84 -1.96
CA SER A 148 16.86 8.86 -3.04
C SER A 148 16.20 7.53 -2.69
N PRO A 149 15.45 6.88 -3.61
CA PRO A 149 14.80 5.61 -3.35
C PRO A 149 15.84 4.49 -3.17
N VAL A 150 15.72 3.70 -2.11
CA VAL A 150 16.69 2.63 -1.79
C VAL A 150 16.05 1.26 -1.63
N HIS A 151 14.76 1.17 -1.29
CA HIS A 151 14.07 -0.10 -1.07
C HIS A 151 12.57 0.02 -1.27
N ALA A 152 11.95 -1.04 -1.80
CA ALA A 152 10.50 -1.18 -1.85
C ALA A 152 10.10 -2.65 -1.68
N SER A 153 9.09 -2.93 -0.85
CA SER A 153 8.59 -4.28 -0.60
C SER A 153 7.16 -4.24 -0.04
N ASP A 154 6.53 -5.40 0.08
CA ASP A 154 5.25 -5.61 0.76
C ASP A 154 5.40 -5.74 2.30
N SER A 155 6.63 -5.78 2.81
CA SER A 155 6.93 -5.77 4.23
C SER A 155 7.09 -4.33 4.74
N PRO A 156 6.52 -3.98 5.91
CA PRO A 156 6.80 -2.71 6.57
C PRO A 156 8.24 -2.62 7.12
N GLU A 157 9.01 -3.70 7.09
CA GLU A 157 10.37 -3.77 7.56
C GLU A 157 11.37 -3.77 6.40
N TYR A 158 12.35 -2.88 6.48
CA TYR A 158 13.54 -2.91 5.64
C TYR A 158 14.74 -3.29 6.49
N ARG A 159 15.27 -4.49 6.24
CA ARG A 159 16.41 -5.04 6.98
C ARG A 159 17.70 -4.89 6.20
N ILE A 160 18.66 -4.21 6.78
CA ILE A 160 20.01 -3.99 6.24
C ILE A 160 20.96 -4.88 7.05
N GLY A 161 21.47 -5.94 6.41
CA GLY A 161 22.47 -6.81 7.03
C GLY A 161 23.88 -6.23 6.85
N SER A 162 24.72 -6.36 7.88
CA SER A 162 26.13 -5.95 7.81
C SER A 162 26.33 -4.50 7.36
N VAL A 163 25.73 -3.56 8.10
CA VAL A 163 25.83 -2.12 7.79
C VAL A 163 27.28 -1.64 7.79
N ASP A 164 27.56 -0.68 6.93
CA ASP A 164 28.80 0.08 6.85
C ASP A 164 28.52 1.58 6.76
N GLU A 165 29.53 2.42 6.65
CA GLU A 165 29.42 3.88 6.60
C GLU A 165 28.55 4.36 5.43
N SER A 166 28.47 3.62 4.32
CA SER A 166 27.62 3.98 3.18
C SER A 166 26.12 3.89 3.49
N HIS A 167 25.75 3.12 4.50
CA HIS A 167 24.38 3.00 4.98
C HIS A 167 23.98 4.12 5.95
N ALA A 168 24.92 4.91 6.45
CA ALA A 168 24.58 6.08 7.27
C ALA A 168 23.81 7.12 6.43
N GLY A 169 22.84 7.79 7.03
CA GLY A 169 22.02 8.79 6.35
C GLY A 169 20.67 9.00 6.99
N ARG A 170 19.80 9.79 6.34
CA ARG A 170 18.43 10.06 6.73
C ARG A 170 17.50 9.18 5.94
N TYR A 171 16.61 8.49 6.63
CA TYR A 171 15.64 7.58 6.02
C TYR A 171 14.23 8.06 6.25
N SER A 172 13.41 7.96 5.22
CA SER A 172 11.96 8.19 5.28
C SER A 172 11.23 7.09 4.53
N CYS A 173 9.96 6.86 4.89
CA CYS A 173 9.15 5.84 4.24
C CYS A 173 7.77 6.36 3.83
N ALA A 174 7.17 5.70 2.86
CA ALA A 174 5.79 5.89 2.45
C ALA A 174 5.13 4.56 2.09
N GLY A 175 3.81 4.49 2.24
CA GLY A 175 3.01 3.32 1.85
C GLY A 175 2.19 3.59 0.60
N HIS A 176 2.02 2.56 -0.24
CA HIS A 176 1.20 2.55 -1.44
C HIS A 176 0.26 1.37 -1.42
N GLU A 177 -1.02 1.59 -1.73
CA GLU A 177 -2.02 0.53 -1.76
C GLU A 177 -1.77 -0.44 -2.92
N ILE A 178 -1.81 -1.73 -2.63
CA ILE A 178 -1.66 -2.78 -3.66
C ILE A 178 -2.92 -2.80 -4.55
N GLY A 179 -2.72 -2.62 -5.85
CA GLY A 179 -3.82 -2.62 -6.83
C GLY A 179 -4.74 -1.39 -6.77
N GLY A 180 -4.47 -0.45 -5.88
CA GLY A 180 -5.22 0.79 -5.70
C GLY A 180 -4.43 2.04 -6.11
N SER A 181 -5.03 3.21 -5.88
CA SER A 181 -4.41 4.51 -6.17
C SER A 181 -4.05 5.30 -4.90
N ARG A 182 -4.38 4.76 -3.71
CA ARG A 182 -4.14 5.44 -2.44
C ARG A 182 -2.68 5.34 -2.03
N HIS A 183 -2.18 6.43 -1.46
CA HIS A 183 -0.83 6.49 -0.88
C HIS A 183 -0.86 7.27 0.43
N SER A 184 0.09 7.00 1.31
CA SER A 184 0.28 7.74 2.55
C SER A 184 1.03 9.04 2.32
N HIS A 185 1.11 9.89 3.33
CA HIS A 185 2.19 10.87 3.40
C HIS A 185 3.54 10.16 3.54
N THR A 186 4.63 10.89 3.27
CA THR A 186 5.97 10.45 3.67
C THR A 186 6.13 10.64 5.18
N SER A 187 6.82 9.71 5.85
CA SER A 187 7.15 9.82 7.27
C SER A 187 8.07 11.01 7.55
N ASP A 188 8.19 11.37 8.82
CA ASP A 188 9.34 12.15 9.25
C ASP A 188 10.63 11.33 9.08
N GLU A 189 11.75 12.02 8.90
CA GLU A 189 13.05 11.39 8.71
C GLU A 189 13.57 10.79 10.03
N VAL A 190 14.22 9.63 9.92
CA VAL A 190 15.01 9.02 10.99
C VAL A 190 16.45 8.90 10.55
N THR A 191 17.39 9.16 11.46
CA THR A 191 18.82 9.14 11.15
C THR A 191 19.43 7.81 11.58
N LEU A 192 20.16 7.18 10.66
CA LEU A 192 21.04 6.06 10.96
C LEU A 192 22.49 6.56 10.92
N SER A 193 23.19 6.40 12.03
CA SER A 193 24.63 6.64 12.15
C SER A 193 25.37 5.32 12.22
N VAL A 194 26.38 5.12 11.41
CA VAL A 194 27.20 3.91 11.43
C VAL A 194 28.62 4.32 11.79
N SER A 195 29.18 3.74 12.86
CA SER A 195 30.57 3.93 13.22
C SER A 195 31.43 2.80 12.66
N GLY A 196 32.58 3.13 12.11
CA GLY A 196 33.50 2.18 11.48
C GLY A 196 34.17 1.18 12.44
N GLU A 197 33.94 1.34 13.74
CA GLU A 197 34.47 0.43 14.74
C GLU A 197 33.66 -0.89 14.71
N LYS A 198 34.28 -1.93 14.17
CA LYS A 198 33.72 -3.30 14.27
C LYS A 198 33.55 -3.62 15.74
N ALA A 199 32.40 -4.20 16.11
CA ALA A 199 32.16 -4.65 17.47
C ALA A 199 33.40 -5.38 17.99
N PRO A 200 33.97 -4.96 19.14
CA PRO A 200 35.15 -5.61 19.68
C PRO A 200 34.85 -7.11 19.81
N LEU A 201 35.81 -7.93 19.37
CA LEU A 201 35.72 -9.40 19.50
C LEU A 201 35.17 -9.71 20.88
N SER A 202 34.04 -10.38 20.94
CA SER A 202 33.40 -10.66 22.25
C SER A 202 34.45 -11.29 23.17
N VAL A 203 34.45 -10.92 24.45
CA VAL A 203 35.34 -11.48 25.45
C VAL A 203 35.34 -13.01 25.39
N LEU A 204 34.21 -13.61 25.05
CA LEU A 204 34.07 -15.06 24.81
C LEU A 204 34.91 -15.55 23.62
N SER A 205 35.02 -14.79 22.53
CA SER A 205 35.83 -15.18 21.37
C SER A 205 37.31 -15.06 21.68
N VAL A 206 37.71 -14.02 22.41
CA VAL A 206 39.10 -13.86 22.89
C VAL A 206 39.46 -14.95 23.86
N LEU A 207 38.58 -15.27 24.82
CA LEU A 207 38.77 -16.39 25.78
C LEU A 207 38.88 -17.75 25.07
N LYS A 208 38.08 -18.01 24.05
CA LYS A 208 38.19 -19.23 23.23
C LYS A 208 39.52 -19.31 22.50
N LEU A 209 40.01 -18.22 21.92
CA LEU A 209 41.34 -18.20 21.26
C LEU A 209 42.44 -18.42 22.26
N ILE A 210 42.40 -17.79 23.44
CA ILE A 210 43.40 -17.94 24.49
C ILE A 210 43.37 -19.41 25.01
N SER A 211 42.21 -19.97 25.25
CA SER A 211 42.03 -21.35 25.67
C SER A 211 42.60 -22.34 24.66
N PHE A 212 42.36 -22.10 23.34
CA PHE A 212 42.92 -22.94 22.28
C PHE A 212 44.45 -22.88 22.24
N LEU A 213 45.01 -21.65 22.35
CA LEU A 213 46.48 -21.47 22.38
C LEU A 213 47.12 -22.14 23.60
N LEU A 214 46.50 -22.05 24.78
CA LEU A 214 46.97 -22.69 26.01
C LEU A 214 46.90 -24.24 25.90
N ALA A 215 45.83 -24.76 25.28
CA ALA A 215 45.70 -26.20 25.06
C ALA A 215 46.69 -26.75 24.03
N ALA A 216 47.05 -25.97 22.99
CA ALA A 216 48.01 -26.40 21.98
C ALA A 216 49.48 -26.25 22.42
N SER A 217 49.80 -25.38 23.40
CA SER A 217 51.18 -25.12 23.84
C SER A 217 51.97 -26.34 24.32
N PRO A 218 51.42 -27.26 25.09
CA PRO A 218 52.15 -28.46 25.52
C PRO A 218 52.52 -29.38 24.35
N TYR A 219 51.66 -29.50 23.34
CA TYR A 219 51.94 -30.29 22.15
C TYR A 219 53.09 -29.68 21.29
N LEU A 220 53.11 -28.34 21.17
CA LEU A 220 54.19 -27.63 20.47
C LEU A 220 55.51 -27.82 21.19
N LEU A 221 55.55 -27.71 22.54
CA LEU A 221 56.78 -27.98 23.32
C LEU A 221 57.28 -29.41 23.14
N VAL A 222 56.40 -30.37 23.22
CA VAL A 222 56.74 -31.81 23.05
C VAL A 222 57.31 -32.03 21.63
N THR A 223 56.69 -31.50 20.60
CA THR A 223 57.17 -31.69 19.22
C THR A 223 58.54 -31.02 18.99
N VAL A 224 58.78 -29.86 19.56
CA VAL A 224 60.07 -29.17 19.49
C VAL A 224 61.15 -29.96 20.25
N ILE A 225 60.86 -30.48 21.46
CA ILE A 225 61.80 -31.27 22.26
C ILE A 225 62.12 -32.58 21.55
N LEU A 226 61.13 -33.27 20.98
CA LEU A 226 61.34 -34.51 20.21
C LEU A 226 62.13 -34.23 18.94
N GLY A 227 61.87 -33.16 18.22
CA GLY A 227 62.62 -32.75 17.04
C GLY A 227 64.09 -32.45 17.36
N VAL A 228 64.36 -31.70 18.45
CA VAL A 228 65.72 -31.44 18.92
C VAL A 228 66.43 -32.72 19.35
N LYS A 229 65.76 -33.63 20.08
CA LYS A 229 66.34 -34.94 20.46
C LYS A 229 66.64 -35.77 19.22
N TYR A 230 65.76 -35.86 18.26
CA TYR A 230 65.96 -36.60 17.02
C TYR A 230 67.17 -36.05 16.25
N TYR A 231 67.25 -34.72 16.10
CA TYR A 231 68.37 -34.08 15.41
C TYR A 231 69.71 -34.37 16.11
N ARG A 232 69.77 -34.30 17.45
CA ARG A 232 70.98 -34.60 18.22
C ARG A 232 71.39 -36.06 18.19
N ALA A 233 70.49 -36.99 17.88
CA ALA A 233 70.78 -38.41 17.79
C ALA A 233 71.28 -38.83 16.41
N HIS A 234 71.15 -37.97 15.38
CA HIS A 234 71.48 -38.27 14.00
C HIS A 234 72.55 -37.39 13.40
N VAL A 235 73.14 -36.48 14.20
CA VAL A 235 74.33 -35.69 13.93
C VAL A 235 75.39 -36.08 14.92
#